data_33661d04bd73e1a900e4399e5b51a400
#
_entry.id   33661d04bd73e1a900e4399e5b51a400
#
_cell.length_a   1.000
_cell.length_b   1.000
_cell.length_c   1.000
_cell.angle_alpha   90.00
_cell.angle_beta   90.00
_cell.angle_gamma   90.00
#
_symmetry.space_group_name_H-M   'P 1'
#
loop_
_entity.id
_entity.type
_entity.pdbx_description
1 polymer ?
#
loop_
_entity_poly.entity_id
_entity_poly.type
_entity_poly.pdbx_seq_one_letter_code
_entity_poly.pdbx_strand_id
1 'polypeptide(L)' 'MREIEEILVHNLRDVREKKGYTLKDVVKGTGYTEVSISRWETGTRIPKATVLYNLAKFYGVSVDRFFWK' A
#
# COMPACT_ATOMS: atom_id res chain seq x y z
N MET A 1 5.19 16.15 -5.74
CA MET A 1 5.24 14.70 -5.99
C MET A 1 4.93 14.43 -7.44
N ARG A 2 5.58 13.43 -8.04
CA ARG A 2 5.31 13.07 -9.44
C ARG A 2 3.98 12.35 -9.57
N GLU A 3 3.37 12.41 -10.77
CA GLU A 3 2.09 11.78 -11.03
C GLU A 3 2.06 10.29 -10.64
N ILE A 4 3.09 9.52 -11.02
CA ILE A 4 3.11 8.08 -10.74
C ILE A 4 3.15 7.80 -9.23
N GLU A 5 3.86 8.63 -8.48
CA GLU A 5 3.93 8.48 -7.03
C GLU A 5 2.60 8.82 -6.37
N GLU A 6 1.90 9.83 -6.88
CA GLU A 6 0.57 10.19 -6.38
C GLU A 6 -0.43 9.08 -6.65
N ILE A 7 -0.36 8.46 -7.83
CA ILE A 7 -1.20 7.31 -8.18
C ILE A 7 -0.95 6.16 -7.23
N LEU A 8 0.32 5.83 -7.01
CA LEU A 8 0.71 4.75 -6.10
C LEU A 8 0.18 4.99 -4.69
N VAL A 9 0.42 6.17 -4.15
CA VAL A 9 0.01 6.53 -2.78
C VAL A 9 -1.50 6.41 -2.62
N HIS A 10 -2.26 6.96 -3.56
CA HIS A 10 -3.71 6.86 -3.55
C HIS A 10 -4.17 5.41 -3.61
N ASN A 11 -3.58 4.62 -4.50
CA ASN A 11 -4.03 3.25 -4.72
C ASN A 11 -3.68 2.31 -3.55
N LEU A 12 -2.59 2.56 -2.85
CA LEU A 12 -2.25 1.76 -1.67
C LEU A 12 -3.38 1.80 -0.64
N ARG A 13 -3.88 3.00 -0.36
CA ARG A 13 -4.99 3.16 0.57
C ARG A 13 -6.30 2.64 -0.02
N ASP A 14 -6.55 2.94 -1.29
CA ASP A 14 -7.78 2.53 -1.97
C ASP A 14 -7.94 1.00 -1.97
N VAL A 15 -6.89 0.27 -2.30
CA VAL A 15 -6.92 -1.20 -2.29
C VAL A 15 -7.19 -1.71 -0.89
N ARG A 16 -6.50 -1.17 0.11
CA ARG A 16 -6.74 -1.58 1.51
C ARG A 16 -8.18 -1.39 1.92
N GLU A 17 -8.74 -0.21 1.64
CA GLU A 17 -10.10 0.12 2.03
C GLU A 17 -11.13 -0.74 1.30
N LYS A 18 -10.92 -0.97 0.01
CA LYS A 18 -11.81 -1.81 -0.79
C LYS A 18 -11.81 -3.27 -0.33
N LYS A 19 -10.69 -3.74 0.20
CA LYS A 19 -10.60 -5.08 0.79
C LYS A 19 -11.18 -5.14 2.20
N GLY A 20 -11.53 -3.99 2.78
CA GLY A 20 -12.12 -3.94 4.11
C GLY A 20 -11.12 -4.07 5.25
N TYR A 21 -9.84 -3.84 4.99
CA TYR A 21 -8.80 -3.98 6.01
C TYR A 21 -8.54 -2.65 6.73
N THR A 22 -8.38 -2.75 8.06
CA THR A 22 -7.85 -1.65 8.86
C THR A 22 -6.34 -1.66 8.77
N LEU A 23 -5.69 -0.57 9.24
CA LEU A 23 -4.23 -0.56 9.34
C LEU A 23 -3.71 -1.70 10.21
N LYS A 24 -4.40 -1.99 11.31
CA LYS A 24 -4.00 -3.10 12.20
C LYS A 24 -4.08 -4.46 11.53
N ASP A 25 -5.06 -4.65 10.66
CA ASP A 25 -5.16 -5.90 9.89
C ASP A 25 -3.93 -6.10 9.01
N VAL A 26 -3.47 -5.02 8.36
CA VAL A 26 -2.30 -5.08 7.49
C VAL A 26 -1.03 -5.30 8.30
N VAL A 27 -0.90 -4.67 9.46
CA VAL A 27 0.22 -4.92 10.39
C VAL A 27 0.28 -6.41 10.74
N LYS A 28 -0.85 -6.98 11.10
CA LYS A 28 -0.93 -8.39 11.48
C LYS A 28 -0.54 -9.32 10.33
N GLY A 29 -1.02 -9.01 9.13
CA GLY A 29 -0.80 -9.87 7.97
C GLY A 29 0.58 -9.75 7.34
N THR A 30 1.22 -8.58 7.43
CA THR A 30 2.48 -8.32 6.75
C THR A 30 3.68 -8.24 7.70
N GLY A 31 3.46 -7.91 8.95
CA GLY A 31 4.54 -7.65 9.91
C GLY A 31 5.12 -6.25 9.82
N TYR A 32 4.65 -5.41 8.90
CA TYR A 32 5.06 -4.00 8.85
C TYR A 32 4.41 -3.23 9.98
N THR A 33 5.05 -2.12 10.41
CA THR A 33 4.50 -1.30 11.48
C THR A 33 3.38 -0.41 10.95
N GLU A 34 2.46 -0.03 11.82
CA GLU A 34 1.37 0.88 11.47
C GLU A 34 1.93 2.22 10.96
N VAL A 35 3.00 2.72 11.59
CA VAL A 35 3.66 3.96 11.17
C VAL A 35 4.17 3.85 9.73
N SER A 36 4.82 2.74 9.39
CA SER A 36 5.34 2.52 8.03
C SER A 36 4.21 2.50 7.01
N ILE A 37 3.15 1.73 7.28
CA ILE A 37 2.02 1.61 6.37
C ILE A 37 1.36 2.99 6.17
N SER A 38 1.15 3.73 7.26
CA SER A 38 0.57 5.06 7.21
C SER A 38 1.42 6.01 6.36
N ARG A 39 2.74 5.98 6.51
CA ARG A 39 3.65 6.83 5.72
C ARG A 39 3.58 6.51 4.23
N TRP A 40 3.42 5.23 3.88
CA TRP A 40 3.26 4.85 2.48
C TRP A 40 1.93 5.34 1.91
N GLU A 41 0.86 5.32 2.70
CA GLU A 41 -0.46 5.74 2.25
C GLU A 41 -0.63 7.26 2.22
N THR A 42 0.21 8.00 2.92
CA THR A 42 0.19 9.47 2.91
C THR A 42 1.24 10.08 1.98
N GLY A 43 2.16 9.27 1.46
CA GLY A 43 3.22 9.75 0.58
C GLY A 43 4.42 10.31 1.31
N THR A 44 4.46 10.21 2.64
CA THR A 44 5.62 10.64 3.43
C THR A 44 6.84 9.77 3.11
N ARG A 45 6.61 8.51 2.80
CA ARG A 45 7.60 7.56 2.34
C ARG A 45 7.07 6.77 1.17
N ILE A 46 7.92 6.52 0.17
CA ILE A 46 7.56 5.67 -0.96
C ILE A 46 8.06 4.26 -0.65
N PRO A 47 7.19 3.24 -0.74
CA PRO A 47 7.60 1.87 -0.42
C PRO A 47 8.56 1.31 -1.46
N LYS A 48 9.49 0.48 -0.98
CA LYS A 48 10.41 -0.24 -1.87
C LYS A 48 9.65 -1.28 -2.68
N ALA A 49 10.27 -1.73 -3.77
CA ALA A 49 9.67 -2.74 -4.65
C ALA A 49 9.28 -4.01 -3.88
N THR A 50 10.13 -4.45 -2.95
CA THR A 50 9.86 -5.64 -2.13
C THR A 50 8.65 -5.45 -1.22
N VAL A 51 8.47 -4.24 -0.71
CA VAL A 51 7.30 -3.91 0.11
C VAL A 51 6.04 -3.95 -0.75
N LEU A 52 6.10 -3.39 -1.95
CA LEU A 52 4.96 -3.42 -2.88
C LEU A 52 4.56 -4.85 -3.21
N TYR A 53 5.53 -5.73 -3.44
CA TYR A 53 5.28 -7.15 -3.68
C TYR A 53 4.54 -7.78 -2.49
N ASN A 54 5.02 -7.56 -1.28
CA ASN A 54 4.42 -8.14 -0.08
C ASN A 54 3.02 -7.60 0.19
N LEU A 55 2.80 -6.31 -0.03
CA LEU A 55 1.47 -5.72 0.12
C LEU A 55 0.50 -6.27 -0.92
N ALA A 56 0.94 -6.36 -2.18
CA ALA A 56 0.11 -6.92 -3.24
C ALA A 56 -0.28 -8.37 -2.93
N LYS A 57 0.68 -9.16 -2.46
CA LYS A 57 0.43 -10.54 -2.07
C LYS A 57 -0.56 -10.64 -0.93
N PHE A 58 -0.42 -9.79 0.08
CA PHE A 58 -1.35 -9.77 1.21
C PHE A 58 -2.77 -9.39 0.75
N TYR A 59 -2.88 -8.35 -0.08
CA TYR A 59 -4.19 -7.91 -0.57
C TYR A 59 -4.79 -8.82 -1.64
N GLY A 60 -4.00 -9.75 -2.18
CA GLY A 60 -4.47 -10.65 -3.24
C GLY A 60 -4.65 -9.96 -4.58
N VAL A 61 -3.79 -8.98 -4.88
CA VAL A 61 -3.80 -8.26 -6.15
C VAL A 61 -2.42 -8.32 -6.79
N SER A 62 -2.32 -7.96 -8.07
CA SER A 62 -1.03 -7.83 -8.73
C SER A 62 -0.40 -6.49 -8.36
N VAL A 63 0.93 -6.40 -8.44
CA VAL A 63 1.65 -5.15 -8.12
C VAL A 63 1.18 -4.00 -9.00
N ASP A 64 0.91 -4.27 -10.28
CA ASP A 64 0.47 -3.20 -11.19
C ASP A 64 -0.87 -2.58 -10.80
N ARG A 65 -1.68 -3.26 -9.99
CA ARG A 65 -2.93 -2.69 -9.47
C ARG A 65 -2.68 -1.38 -8.74
N PHE A 66 -1.52 -1.25 -8.07
CA PHE A 66 -1.17 -0.01 -7.36
C PHE A 66 -0.88 1.16 -8.30
N PHE A 67 -0.74 0.90 -9.59
CA PHE A 67 -0.41 1.93 -10.58
C PHE A 67 -1.56 2.21 -11.56
N TRP A 68 -2.74 1.66 -11.31
CA TRP A 68 -3.92 1.93 -12.14
C TRP A 68 -4.44 3.34 -11.86
N LYS A 69 -4.75 4.06 -12.95
CA LYS A 69 -5.35 5.39 -12.87
C LYS A 69 -6.84 5.37 -12.57
#